data_f8d5b0123f4bfb8de06599ca6a51ea02
#
_entry.id   f8d5b0123f4bfb8de06599ca6a51ea02
#
_cell.length_a   1.000
_cell.length_b   1.000
_cell.length_c   1.000
_cell.angle_alpha   90.00
_cell.angle_beta   90.00
_cell.angle_gamma   90.00
#
_symmetry.space_group_name_H-M   'P 1'
#
loop_
_entity.id
_entity.type
_entity.pdbx_description
1 polymer ?
#
loop_
_entity_poly.entity_id
_entity_poly.type
_entity_poly.pdbx_seq_one_letter_code
_entity_poly.pdbx_strand_id
1 'polypeptide(L)'
;TAQIADASDPVVMDQLFASLDHLDVLVNNAGISYIGLLTDMSIEEWQNVINTNLSSCFYTSRLAIPLMLQKHSGRIVNISSVWGNVGASMEVAYSASKGGVNSFTKALAKELAPSNIQVNAISCGVIDTAMNHCFSPEEMNALREEIPADRLGQPKEVGQLVLQLVQAPTYLTGQILTIDGGWQ
;
A
#
# COMPACT_ATOMS: atom_id res chain seq x y z
N THR A 1 -12.95 15.98 -6.01
CA THR A 1 -13.40 16.33 -4.66
C THR A 1 -12.40 15.75 -3.67
N ALA A 2 -12.01 16.49 -2.63
CA ALA A 2 -11.18 16.00 -1.53
C ALA A 2 -12.04 15.90 -0.27
N GLN A 3 -11.88 14.81 0.48
CA GLN A 3 -12.53 14.60 1.76
C GLN A 3 -11.48 14.17 2.80
N ILE A 4 -11.61 14.68 4.03
CA ILE A 4 -10.78 14.25 5.15
C ILE A 4 -11.48 13.05 5.78
N ALA A 5 -10.80 11.91 5.80
CA ALA A 5 -11.33 10.66 6.33
C ALA A 5 -10.18 9.80 6.89
N ASP A 6 -10.44 9.10 7.98
CA ASP A 6 -9.52 8.09 8.50
C ASP A 6 -9.82 6.74 7.84
N ALA A 7 -8.87 6.25 7.03
CA ALA A 7 -9.03 4.99 6.34
C ALA A 7 -9.05 3.77 7.27
N SER A 8 -8.62 3.91 8.52
CA SER A 8 -8.67 2.85 9.53
C SER A 8 -10.03 2.75 10.24
N ASP A 9 -10.91 3.73 10.04
CA ASP A 9 -12.28 3.73 10.60
C ASP A 9 -13.28 3.16 9.58
N PRO A 10 -13.83 1.96 9.80
CA PRO A 10 -14.76 1.33 8.87
C PRO A 10 -16.07 2.12 8.71
N VAL A 11 -16.53 2.85 9.74
CA VAL A 11 -17.77 3.64 9.67
C VAL A 11 -17.57 4.86 8.77
N VAL A 12 -16.41 5.52 8.88
CA VAL A 12 -16.05 6.65 8.02
C VAL A 12 -15.92 6.18 6.57
N MET A 13 -15.32 4.98 6.34
CA MET A 13 -15.23 4.40 5.00
C MET A 13 -16.60 4.04 4.43
N ASP A 14 -17.50 3.41 5.21
CA ASP A 14 -18.87 3.13 4.78
C ASP A 14 -19.58 4.42 4.32
N GLN A 15 -19.48 5.51 5.09
CA GLN A 15 -20.09 6.81 4.73
C GLN A 15 -19.50 7.41 3.45
N LEU A 16 -18.17 7.34 3.30
CA LEU A 16 -17.47 7.83 2.11
C LEU A 16 -17.95 7.10 0.85
N PHE A 17 -17.94 5.77 0.89
CA PHE A 17 -18.31 4.95 -0.26
C PHE A 17 -19.81 4.99 -0.57
N ALA A 18 -20.68 5.20 0.42
CA ALA A 18 -22.12 5.39 0.21
C ALA A 18 -22.45 6.60 -0.69
N SER A 19 -21.52 7.54 -0.84
CA SER A 19 -21.68 8.70 -1.73
C SER A 19 -21.25 8.45 -3.17
N LEU A 20 -20.74 7.23 -3.49
CA LEU A 20 -20.21 6.90 -4.82
C LEU A 20 -21.22 6.08 -5.63
N ASP A 21 -21.56 6.56 -6.82
CA ASP A 21 -22.41 5.82 -7.77
C ASP A 21 -21.61 4.76 -8.55
N HIS A 22 -20.30 4.97 -8.74
CA HIS A 22 -19.40 4.08 -9.45
C HIS A 22 -17.95 4.27 -9.02
N LEU A 23 -17.12 3.25 -9.25
CA LEU A 23 -15.69 3.31 -8.99
C LEU A 23 -14.93 2.49 -10.04
N ASP A 24 -13.96 3.10 -10.70
CA ASP A 24 -13.12 2.44 -11.71
C ASP A 24 -11.76 2.02 -11.14
N VAL A 25 -11.21 2.84 -10.25
CA VAL A 25 -9.88 2.61 -9.66
C VAL A 25 -9.91 2.90 -8.16
N LEU A 26 -9.40 1.96 -7.38
CA LEU A 26 -9.09 2.14 -5.96
C LEU A 26 -7.57 2.11 -5.76
N VAL A 27 -7.02 3.13 -5.11
CA VAL A 27 -5.61 3.14 -4.70
C VAL A 27 -5.54 3.19 -3.17
N ASN A 28 -5.11 2.10 -2.56
CA ASN A 28 -4.89 2.00 -1.12
C ASN A 28 -3.48 2.48 -0.80
N ASN A 29 -3.34 3.76 -0.43
CA ASN A 29 -2.05 4.39 -0.16
C ASN A 29 -1.85 4.73 1.32
N ALA A 30 -2.90 4.82 2.13
CA ALA A 30 -2.80 5.14 3.55
C ALA A 30 -1.84 4.17 4.26
N GLY A 31 -0.95 4.72 5.08
CA GLY A 31 0.00 3.90 5.81
C GLY A 31 0.83 4.72 6.79
N ILE A 32 1.21 4.08 7.87
CA ILE A 32 2.10 4.61 8.91
C ILE A 32 3.21 3.60 9.19
N SER A 33 4.34 4.08 9.70
CA SER A 33 5.43 3.23 10.22
C SER A 33 5.55 3.38 11.74
N TYR A 34 6.15 2.38 12.36
CA TYR A 34 6.63 2.39 13.73
C TYR A 34 8.05 1.84 13.73
N ILE A 35 8.98 2.59 14.31
CA ILE A 35 10.38 2.21 14.42
C ILE A 35 10.71 2.00 15.90
N GLY A 36 11.08 0.79 16.27
CA GLY A 36 11.40 0.41 17.63
C GLY A 36 11.47 -1.11 17.80
N LEU A 37 12.02 -1.55 18.93
CA LEU A 37 12.06 -2.97 19.26
C LEU A 37 10.65 -3.50 19.49
N LEU A 38 10.37 -4.72 19.08
CA LEU A 38 9.07 -5.35 19.27
C LEU A 38 8.68 -5.45 20.76
N THR A 39 9.66 -5.62 21.64
CA THR A 39 9.44 -5.69 23.10
C THR A 39 8.97 -4.38 23.71
N ASP A 40 9.25 -3.26 23.07
CA ASP A 40 8.92 -1.92 23.55
C ASP A 40 7.61 -1.40 22.95
N MET A 41 7.12 -2.08 21.91
CA MET A 41 5.88 -1.74 21.21
C MET A 41 4.67 -2.11 22.05
N SER A 42 3.78 -1.17 22.27
CA SER A 42 2.49 -1.42 22.92
C SER A 42 1.52 -2.16 21.99
N ILE A 43 0.50 -2.80 22.59
CA ILE A 43 -0.58 -3.44 21.82
C ILE A 43 -1.35 -2.41 20.97
N GLU A 44 -1.53 -1.21 21.50
CA GLU A 44 -2.22 -0.12 20.82
C GLU A 44 -1.44 0.36 19.56
N GLU A 45 -0.13 0.54 19.68
CA GLU A 45 0.73 0.89 18.55
C GLU A 45 0.71 -0.19 17.47
N TRP A 46 0.80 -1.48 17.86
CA TRP A 46 0.64 -2.60 16.95
C TRP A 46 -0.70 -2.54 16.21
N GLN A 47 -1.80 -2.39 16.95
CA GLN A 47 -3.14 -2.32 16.37
C GLN A 47 -3.28 -1.13 15.42
N ASN A 48 -2.72 0.02 15.77
CA ASN A 48 -2.75 1.22 14.94
C ASN A 48 -2.04 0.97 13.58
N VAL A 49 -0.85 0.37 13.60
CA VAL A 49 -0.12 0.03 12.36
C VAL A 49 -0.91 -0.97 11.51
N ILE A 50 -1.43 -2.05 12.11
CA ILE A 50 -2.20 -3.06 11.38
C ILE A 50 -3.51 -2.46 10.84
N ASN A 51 -4.23 -1.69 11.62
CA ASN A 51 -5.50 -1.10 11.21
C ASN A 51 -5.30 -0.10 10.06
N THR A 52 -4.29 0.76 10.17
CA THR A 52 -4.04 1.78 9.14
C THR A 52 -3.48 1.16 7.85
N ASN A 53 -2.58 0.19 7.93
CA ASN A 53 -1.86 -0.30 6.75
C ASN A 53 -2.57 -1.49 6.06
N LEU A 54 -3.23 -2.37 6.84
CA LEU A 54 -3.80 -3.61 6.31
C LEU A 54 -5.32 -3.64 6.39
N SER A 55 -5.90 -3.35 7.58
CA SER A 55 -7.36 -3.39 7.74
C SER A 55 -8.05 -2.34 6.85
N SER A 56 -7.43 -1.18 6.63
CA SER A 56 -7.92 -0.16 5.70
C SER A 56 -8.06 -0.69 4.27
N CYS A 57 -7.08 -1.48 3.79
CA CYS A 57 -7.15 -2.11 2.47
C CYS A 57 -8.35 -3.08 2.37
N PHE A 58 -8.65 -3.80 3.44
CA PHE A 58 -9.83 -4.65 3.51
C PHE A 58 -11.12 -3.81 3.48
N TYR A 59 -11.24 -2.76 4.31
CA TYR A 59 -12.45 -1.94 4.38
C TYR A 59 -12.77 -1.31 3.04
N THR A 60 -11.82 -0.64 2.44
CA THR A 60 -11.98 0.05 1.15
C THR A 60 -12.24 -0.92 0.00
N SER A 61 -11.50 -2.05 -0.08
CA SER A 61 -11.70 -3.05 -1.12
C SER A 61 -13.06 -3.70 -1.03
N ARG A 62 -13.52 -4.08 0.19
CA ARG A 62 -14.85 -4.63 0.43
C ARG A 62 -15.96 -3.72 -0.08
N LEU A 63 -15.80 -2.40 0.04
CA LEU A 63 -16.77 -1.41 -0.41
C LEU A 63 -16.64 -1.10 -1.91
N ALA A 64 -15.44 -1.15 -2.46
CA ALA A 64 -15.17 -0.89 -3.87
C ALA A 64 -15.68 -2.02 -4.79
N ILE A 65 -15.50 -3.27 -4.38
CA ILE A 65 -15.80 -4.46 -5.19
C ILE A 65 -17.23 -4.48 -5.71
N PRO A 66 -18.29 -4.24 -4.93
CA PRO A 66 -19.67 -4.21 -5.45
C PRO A 66 -19.86 -3.17 -6.56
N LEU A 67 -19.24 -2.00 -6.46
CA LEU A 67 -19.32 -0.94 -7.48
C LEU A 67 -18.60 -1.36 -8.79
N MET A 68 -17.46 -2.05 -8.67
CA MET A 68 -16.70 -2.56 -9.81
C MET A 68 -17.38 -3.75 -10.48
N LEU A 69 -18.06 -4.63 -9.72
CA LEU A 69 -18.80 -5.77 -10.22
C LEU A 69 -19.97 -5.37 -11.12
N GLN A 70 -20.63 -4.25 -10.84
CA GLN A 70 -21.72 -3.72 -11.68
C GLN A 70 -21.26 -3.45 -13.12
N LYS A 71 -20.00 -3.08 -13.31
CA LYS A 71 -19.40 -2.78 -14.61
C LYS A 71 -18.59 -3.95 -15.21
N HIS A 72 -18.38 -5.03 -14.44
CA HIS A 72 -17.41 -6.08 -14.77
C HIS A 72 -16.03 -5.51 -15.14
N SER A 73 -15.60 -4.49 -14.45
CA SER A 73 -14.31 -3.80 -14.68
C SER A 73 -13.88 -3.02 -13.44
N GLY A 74 -12.61 -3.12 -13.08
CA GLY A 74 -12.04 -2.36 -11.98
C GLY A 74 -10.54 -2.58 -11.83
N ARG A 75 -9.90 -1.65 -11.11
CA ARG A 75 -8.48 -1.71 -10.77
C ARG A 75 -8.30 -1.41 -9.28
N ILE A 76 -7.64 -2.31 -8.57
CA ILE A 76 -7.21 -2.08 -7.19
C ILE A 76 -5.68 -2.08 -7.17
N VAL A 77 -5.09 -1.00 -6.69
CA VAL A 77 -3.64 -0.85 -6.53
C VAL A 77 -3.34 -0.61 -5.05
N ASN A 78 -2.61 -1.52 -4.43
CA ASN A 78 -2.20 -1.41 -3.04
C ASN A 78 -0.75 -0.92 -2.95
N ILE A 79 -0.47 0.09 -2.12
CA ILE A 79 0.90 0.56 -1.88
C ILE A 79 1.50 -0.23 -0.72
N SER A 80 2.45 -1.08 -1.07
CA SER A 80 3.21 -1.93 -0.17
C SER A 80 4.62 -1.38 0.07
N SER A 81 5.53 -2.21 0.54
CA SER A 81 6.93 -1.88 0.82
C SER A 81 7.80 -3.10 0.57
N VAL A 82 9.08 -2.87 0.26
CA VAL A 82 10.12 -3.91 0.25
C VAL A 82 10.19 -4.66 1.59
N TRP A 83 9.90 -3.97 2.69
CA TRP A 83 9.80 -4.61 4.02
C TRP A 83 8.66 -5.63 4.12
N GLY A 84 7.66 -5.56 3.26
CA GLY A 84 6.66 -6.61 3.12
C GLY A 84 7.17 -7.87 2.40
N ASN A 85 8.31 -7.79 1.70
CA ASN A 85 8.95 -8.91 1.01
C ASN A 85 10.00 -9.59 1.89
N VAL A 86 10.89 -8.79 2.52
CA VAL A 86 12.08 -9.30 3.22
C VAL A 86 12.04 -9.07 4.73
N GLY A 87 11.20 -8.17 5.22
CA GLY A 87 11.17 -7.74 6.63
C GLY A 87 12.28 -6.77 6.97
N ALA A 88 12.09 -6.01 8.06
CA ALA A 88 13.10 -5.09 8.59
C ALA A 88 13.20 -5.22 10.10
N SER A 89 14.43 -5.18 10.61
CA SER A 89 14.68 -5.02 12.05
C SER A 89 14.11 -3.69 12.53
N MET A 90 13.58 -3.67 13.75
CA MET A 90 12.92 -2.50 14.37
C MET A 90 11.63 -2.02 13.68
N GLU A 91 11.19 -2.68 12.59
CA GLU A 91 9.94 -2.39 11.88
C GLU A 91 9.06 -3.63 11.75
N VAL A 92 8.98 -4.46 12.78
CA VAL A 92 8.28 -5.77 12.72
C VAL A 92 6.80 -5.61 12.40
N ALA A 93 6.09 -4.67 13.05
CA ALA A 93 4.67 -4.45 12.80
C ALA A 93 4.43 -3.91 11.37
N TYR A 94 5.27 -2.97 10.93
CA TYR A 94 5.21 -2.44 9.56
C TYR A 94 5.44 -3.53 8.53
N SER A 95 6.50 -4.33 8.70
CA SER A 95 6.83 -5.47 7.82
C SER A 95 5.69 -6.49 7.78
N ALA A 96 5.12 -6.85 8.93
CA ALA A 96 3.97 -7.75 9.02
C ALA A 96 2.75 -7.19 8.27
N SER A 97 2.44 -5.88 8.46
CA SER A 97 1.34 -5.22 7.77
C SER A 97 1.50 -5.23 6.25
N LYS A 98 2.70 -4.89 5.75
CA LYS A 98 2.99 -4.83 4.31
C LYS A 98 3.11 -6.22 3.68
N GLY A 99 3.62 -7.22 4.41
CA GLY A 99 3.55 -8.63 4.03
C GLY A 99 2.10 -9.13 3.93
N GLY A 100 1.25 -8.69 4.87
CA GLY A 100 -0.20 -8.91 4.83
C GLY A 100 -0.84 -8.31 3.57
N VAL A 101 -0.50 -7.05 3.22
CA VAL A 101 -0.96 -6.40 1.98
C VAL A 101 -0.54 -7.18 0.73
N ASN A 102 0.69 -7.69 0.68
CA ASN A 102 1.16 -8.51 -0.43
C ASN A 102 0.35 -9.81 -0.59
N SER A 103 0.11 -10.52 0.51
CA SER A 103 -0.71 -11.73 0.51
C SER A 103 -2.18 -11.46 0.19
N PHE A 104 -2.75 -10.39 0.76
CA PHE A 104 -4.10 -9.89 0.46
C PHE A 104 -4.27 -9.59 -1.03
N THR A 105 -3.32 -8.88 -1.63
CA THR A 105 -3.31 -8.57 -3.06
C THR A 105 -3.37 -9.83 -3.92
N LYS A 106 -2.51 -10.82 -3.64
CA LYS A 106 -2.45 -12.07 -4.40
C LYS A 106 -3.72 -12.92 -4.26
N ALA A 107 -4.29 -12.96 -3.06
CA ALA A 107 -5.52 -13.73 -2.80
C ALA A 107 -6.72 -13.07 -3.49
N LEU A 108 -6.90 -11.76 -3.30
CA LEU A 108 -8.01 -10.99 -3.86
C LEU A 108 -7.95 -10.96 -5.39
N ALA A 109 -6.76 -10.92 -5.99
CA ALA A 109 -6.58 -11.01 -7.44
C ALA A 109 -7.16 -12.31 -8.01
N LYS A 110 -6.94 -13.45 -7.35
CA LYS A 110 -7.49 -14.76 -7.77
C LYS A 110 -9.00 -14.79 -7.65
N GLU A 111 -9.56 -14.19 -6.62
CA GLU A 111 -10.99 -14.12 -6.37
C GLU A 111 -11.71 -13.26 -7.44
N LEU A 112 -11.11 -12.14 -7.83
CA LEU A 112 -11.72 -11.14 -8.69
C LEU A 112 -11.37 -11.26 -10.18
N ALA A 113 -10.38 -12.08 -10.54
CA ALA A 113 -9.99 -12.28 -11.93
C ALA A 113 -11.15 -12.71 -12.85
N PRO A 114 -12.08 -13.63 -12.44
CA PRO A 114 -13.23 -14.00 -13.26
C PRO A 114 -14.18 -12.83 -13.55
N SER A 115 -14.17 -11.79 -12.71
CA SER A 115 -15.00 -10.59 -12.84
C SER A 115 -14.31 -9.44 -13.58
N ASN A 116 -13.13 -9.69 -14.17
CA ASN A 116 -12.32 -8.69 -14.87
C ASN A 116 -11.93 -7.49 -13.97
N ILE A 117 -11.68 -7.74 -12.70
CA ILE A 117 -11.15 -6.75 -11.74
C ILE A 117 -9.71 -7.16 -11.41
N GLN A 118 -8.76 -6.29 -11.70
CA GLN A 118 -7.34 -6.54 -11.47
C GLN A 118 -6.90 -5.95 -10.13
N VAL A 119 -6.14 -6.73 -9.37
CA VAL A 119 -5.59 -6.34 -8.08
C VAL A 119 -4.08 -6.53 -8.10
N ASN A 120 -3.33 -5.45 -7.95
CA ASN A 120 -1.87 -5.48 -7.91
C ASN A 120 -1.33 -4.61 -6.77
N ALA A 121 -0.08 -4.79 -6.38
CA ALA A 121 0.58 -3.94 -5.42
C ALA A 121 1.90 -3.38 -5.96
N ILE A 122 2.29 -2.23 -5.42
CA ILE A 122 3.61 -1.63 -5.62
C ILE A 122 4.37 -1.77 -4.30
N SER A 123 5.49 -2.48 -4.34
CA SER A 123 6.42 -2.65 -3.23
C SER A 123 7.48 -1.55 -3.33
N CYS A 124 7.30 -0.49 -2.55
CA CYS A 124 8.20 0.66 -2.56
C CYS A 124 9.45 0.42 -1.72
N GLY A 125 10.60 0.83 -2.22
CA GLY A 125 11.80 1.09 -1.43
C GLY A 125 11.67 2.41 -0.67
N VAL A 126 12.79 3.09 -0.44
CA VAL A 126 12.81 4.38 0.25
C VAL A 126 12.37 5.49 -0.71
N ILE A 127 11.22 6.08 -0.42
CA ILE A 127 10.66 7.19 -1.19
C ILE A 127 10.78 8.48 -0.38
N ASP A 128 11.25 9.55 -0.99
CA ASP A 128 11.42 10.87 -0.36
C ASP A 128 10.06 11.47 0.03
N THR A 129 9.66 11.21 1.28
CA THR A 129 8.36 11.63 1.84
C THR A 129 8.50 12.04 3.30
N ALA A 130 7.46 12.66 3.85
CA ALA A 130 7.39 13.02 5.26
C ALA A 130 7.56 11.83 6.24
N MET A 131 7.33 10.59 5.79
CA MET A 131 7.53 9.39 6.61
C MET A 131 9.00 9.24 7.05
N ASN A 132 9.95 9.77 6.29
CA ASN A 132 11.38 9.70 6.58
C ASN A 132 11.91 10.88 7.43
N HIS A 133 11.05 11.82 7.84
CA HIS A 133 11.46 12.98 8.64
C HIS A 133 11.94 12.63 10.06
N CYS A 134 11.75 11.39 10.49
CA CYS A 134 12.28 10.87 11.75
C CYS A 134 13.79 10.58 11.70
N PHE A 135 14.37 10.44 10.51
CA PHE A 135 15.80 10.17 10.33
C PHE A 135 16.62 11.45 10.25
N SER A 136 17.83 11.42 10.82
CA SER A 136 18.81 12.49 10.66
C SER A 136 19.36 12.57 9.24
N PRO A 137 19.96 13.69 8.83
CA PRO A 137 20.62 13.79 7.52
C PRO A 137 21.70 12.73 7.29
N GLU A 138 22.42 12.35 8.35
CA GLU A 138 23.47 11.32 8.32
C GLU A 138 22.89 9.94 8.06
N GLU A 139 21.80 9.59 8.76
CA GLU A 139 21.08 8.32 8.56
C GLU A 139 20.46 8.24 7.15
N MET A 140 19.88 9.34 6.67
CA MET A 140 19.34 9.42 5.31
C MET A 140 20.43 9.28 4.24
N ASN A 141 21.63 9.82 4.51
CA ASN A 141 22.75 9.66 3.57
C ASN A 141 23.27 8.21 3.56
N ALA A 142 23.40 7.59 4.74
CA ALA A 142 23.78 6.17 4.84
C ALA A 142 22.78 5.27 4.10
N LEU A 143 21.48 5.53 4.27
CA LEU A 143 20.43 4.80 3.60
C LEU A 143 20.47 4.97 2.07
N ARG A 144 20.77 6.19 1.59
CA ARG A 144 20.96 6.47 0.16
C ARG A 144 22.16 5.69 -0.41
N GLU A 145 23.26 5.58 0.33
CA GLU A 145 24.46 4.85 -0.10
C GLU A 145 24.23 3.35 -0.25
N GLU A 146 23.24 2.78 0.45
CA GLU A 146 22.84 1.37 0.29
C GLU A 146 22.03 1.14 -0.99
N ILE A 147 21.43 2.17 -1.58
CA ILE A 147 20.59 2.05 -2.77
C ILE A 147 21.47 2.12 -4.03
N PRO A 148 21.51 1.08 -4.90
CA PRO A 148 22.36 1.08 -6.09
C PRO A 148 22.13 2.26 -7.06
N ALA A 149 20.90 2.79 -7.11
CA ALA A 149 20.57 3.99 -7.88
C ALA A 149 21.15 5.30 -7.28
N ASP A 150 21.81 5.24 -6.11
CA ASP A 150 22.44 6.36 -5.37
C ASP A 150 21.50 7.54 -5.11
N ARG A 151 20.21 7.25 -4.95
CA ARG A 151 19.18 8.23 -4.61
C ARG A 151 17.93 7.59 -4.04
N LEU A 152 17.13 8.39 -3.34
CA LEU A 152 15.77 8.01 -2.97
C LEU A 152 14.84 8.03 -4.19
N GLY A 153 13.81 7.19 -4.17
CA GLY A 153 12.70 7.30 -5.09
C GLY A 153 11.88 8.57 -4.85
N GLN A 154 11.19 9.05 -5.87
CA GLN A 154 10.31 10.21 -5.74
C GLN A 154 8.84 9.77 -5.74
N PRO A 155 7.94 10.43 -4.98
CA PRO A 155 6.51 10.13 -4.98
C PRO A 155 5.90 10.11 -6.39
N LYS A 156 6.40 10.98 -7.28
CA LYS A 156 5.97 11.03 -8.68
C LYS A 156 6.28 9.74 -9.45
N GLU A 157 7.38 9.06 -9.13
CA GLU A 157 7.76 7.80 -9.80
C GLU A 157 6.80 6.69 -9.40
N VAL A 158 6.40 6.64 -8.12
CA VAL A 158 5.36 5.71 -7.64
C VAL A 158 4.02 6.02 -8.30
N GLY A 159 3.63 7.30 -8.37
CA GLY A 159 2.40 7.72 -9.06
C GLY A 159 2.38 7.37 -10.55
N GLN A 160 3.52 7.46 -11.24
CA GLN A 160 3.65 7.01 -12.63
C GLN A 160 3.46 5.49 -12.76
N LEU A 161 4.01 4.70 -11.83
CA LEU A 161 3.81 3.24 -11.83
C LEU A 161 2.36 2.86 -11.51
N VAL A 162 1.68 3.60 -10.61
CA VAL A 162 0.22 3.45 -10.39
C VAL A 162 -0.53 3.64 -11.70
N LEU A 163 -0.24 4.73 -12.43
CA LEU A 163 -0.89 5.02 -13.71
C LEU A 163 -0.63 3.92 -14.75
N GLN A 164 0.59 3.41 -14.83
CA GLN A 164 0.93 2.29 -15.72
C GLN A 164 0.15 1.02 -15.36
N LEU A 165 -0.02 0.71 -14.07
CA LEU A 165 -0.82 -0.42 -13.62
C LEU A 165 -2.31 -0.26 -13.94
N VAL A 166 -2.84 0.95 -13.82
CA VAL A 166 -4.23 1.25 -14.19
C VAL A 166 -4.46 1.05 -15.70
N GLN A 167 -3.46 1.33 -16.53
CA GLN A 167 -3.50 1.18 -17.99
C GLN A 167 -3.01 -0.18 -18.48
N ALA A 168 -2.51 -1.04 -17.59
CA ALA A 168 -1.95 -2.34 -17.96
C ALA A 168 -2.99 -3.29 -18.57
N PRO A 169 -2.54 -4.28 -19.37
CA PRO A 169 -3.42 -5.34 -19.86
C PRO A 169 -4.16 -6.04 -18.72
N THR A 170 -5.40 -6.44 -18.96
CA THR A 170 -6.26 -7.09 -17.94
C THR A 170 -5.72 -8.45 -17.47
N TYR A 171 -4.78 -9.04 -18.20
CA TYR A 171 -4.11 -10.28 -17.79
C TYR A 171 -3.08 -10.06 -16.67
N LEU A 172 -2.68 -8.79 -16.39
CA LEU A 172 -1.77 -8.43 -15.30
C LEU A 172 -2.56 -8.28 -13.99
N THR A 173 -2.57 -9.32 -13.18
CA THR A 173 -3.22 -9.31 -11.85
C THR A 173 -2.43 -10.16 -10.86
N GLY A 174 -2.55 -9.86 -9.55
CA GLY A 174 -1.88 -10.57 -8.46
C GLY A 174 -0.37 -10.29 -8.36
N GLN A 175 0.12 -9.25 -9.02
CA GLN A 175 1.54 -8.93 -9.04
C GLN A 175 1.92 -7.96 -7.92
N ILE A 176 3.14 -8.15 -7.40
CA ILE A 176 3.79 -7.22 -6.47
C ILE A 176 4.99 -6.65 -7.22
N LEU A 177 4.86 -5.41 -7.70
CA LEU A 177 5.92 -4.76 -8.48
C LEU A 177 6.81 -3.94 -7.57
N THR A 178 8.10 -4.24 -7.58
CA THR A 178 9.09 -3.52 -6.77
C THR A 178 9.59 -2.26 -7.50
N ILE A 179 9.69 -1.15 -6.77
CA ILE A 179 10.29 0.10 -7.19
C ILE A 179 11.19 0.63 -6.07
N ASP A 180 12.49 0.34 -6.14
CA ASP A 180 13.40 0.54 -5.02
C ASP A 180 14.82 0.97 -5.42
N GLY A 181 15.08 1.24 -6.68
CA GLY A 181 16.40 1.60 -7.18
C GLY A 181 17.41 0.44 -7.18
N GLY A 182 16.93 -0.80 -7.09
CA GLY A 182 17.77 -2.01 -7.07
C GLY A 182 18.25 -2.40 -5.66
N TRP A 183 17.59 -1.88 -4.60
CA TRP A 183 18.03 -2.06 -3.21
C TRP A 183 17.79 -3.47 -2.66
N GLN A 184 16.65 -4.14 -2.99
CA GLN A 184 16.24 -5.46 -2.44
C GLN A 184 15.96 -6.49 -3.54
#